data_37f3968e597d245957a1a6455ac179c8
#
_entry.id   37f3968e597d245957a1a6455ac179c8
#
_cell.length_a   1.000
_cell.length_b   1.000
_cell.length_c   1.000
_cell.angle_alpha   90.00
_cell.angle_beta   90.00
_cell.angle_gamma   90.00
#
_symmetry.space_group_name_H-M   'P 1'
#
loop_
_entity.id
_entity.type
_entity.pdbx_description
1 polymer ?
#
loop_
_entity_poly.entity_id
_entity_poly.type
_entity_poly.pdbx_seq_one_letter_code
_entity_poly.pdbx_strand_id
1 'polypeptide(L)'
;MENNSFIFTDGKDPKMIEAYKKAQETFKYFWRELSWEYRRIVPGLNIACVKASFSEIDSDGDKIVEHMWMNDISFDGDTVSGYLINEPNDLTTIQPGDYFEIPLNEISDWLFAITPMQKKAKGFSKLFSSSAEPIPKAYGGFTIQKMRADMSESERRDHDEAWQLDFGDYNEIEVVNEQSEKPENLIEHPMSRNMKEDFVKFLEEYPNELTNIDEEGFTLLHRETIAGNLSSVEVLLEAGADKHLKTNKGKSAFDYAKQLNWEHLIPAFEKN
;
A
#
# COMPACT_ATOMS: atom_id res chain seq x y z
N MET A 1 16.85 0.54 30.64
CA MET A 1 15.85 1.63 30.56
C MET A 1 16.21 2.40 29.32
N GLU A 2 15.67 1.96 28.21
CA GLU A 2 15.92 2.59 26.89
C GLU A 2 14.96 3.77 26.75
N ASN A 3 15.55 4.95 26.63
CA ASN A 3 14.84 6.16 26.31
C ASN A 3 14.45 6.09 24.83
N ASN A 4 13.31 5.52 24.54
CA ASN A 4 12.66 5.70 23.24
C ASN A 4 12.08 7.12 23.22
N SER A 5 12.89 8.10 22.82
CA SER A 5 12.39 9.44 22.56
C SER A 5 11.56 9.43 21.28
N PHE A 6 10.27 9.17 21.42
CA PHE A 6 9.31 9.43 20.34
C PHE A 6 9.28 10.94 20.13
N ILE A 7 9.68 11.39 18.95
CA ILE A 7 9.54 12.79 18.56
C ILE A 7 8.05 13.00 18.22
N PHE A 8 7.31 13.59 19.15
CA PHE A 8 5.95 14.06 18.90
C PHE A 8 6.05 15.23 17.93
N THR A 9 5.73 15.01 16.66
CA THR A 9 5.55 16.10 15.71
C THR A 9 4.13 16.62 15.85
N ASP A 10 3.99 17.92 16.13
CA ASP A 10 2.70 18.62 16.12
C ASP A 10 2.02 18.33 14.77
N GLY A 11 0.80 17.77 14.78
CA GLY A 11 0.03 17.46 13.56
C GLY A 11 -0.29 18.70 12.69
N LYS A 12 0.18 19.88 13.11
CA LYS A 12 0.13 21.16 12.38
C LYS A 12 1.45 21.51 11.68
N ASP A 13 2.51 20.69 11.79
CA ASP A 13 3.75 20.93 11.06
C ASP A 13 3.48 20.85 9.55
N PRO A 14 3.74 21.94 8.78
CA PRO A 14 3.54 21.95 7.34
C PRO A 14 4.27 20.84 6.60
N LYS A 15 5.44 20.40 7.09
CA LYS A 15 6.20 19.29 6.50
C LYS A 15 5.44 17.95 6.64
N MET A 16 4.79 17.74 7.80
CA MET A 16 3.99 16.54 8.04
C MET A 16 2.70 16.54 7.23
N ILE A 17 2.03 17.70 7.11
CA ILE A 17 0.84 17.84 6.26
C ILE A 17 1.17 17.50 4.79
N GLU A 18 2.34 17.94 4.28
CA GLU A 18 2.82 17.57 2.95
C GLU A 18 3.05 16.05 2.83
N ALA A 19 3.63 15.43 3.86
CA ALA A 19 3.85 13.98 3.90
C ALA A 19 2.53 13.21 3.86
N TYR A 20 1.53 13.62 4.66
CA TYR A 20 0.19 13.01 4.66
C TYR A 20 -0.46 13.09 3.28
N LYS A 21 -0.41 14.25 2.65
CA LYS A 21 -0.96 14.45 1.30
C LYS A 21 -0.31 13.53 0.28
N LYS A 22 1.03 13.43 0.29
CA LYS A 22 1.77 12.52 -0.60
C LYS A 22 1.43 11.06 -0.34
N ALA A 23 1.30 10.66 0.93
CA ALA A 23 0.88 9.31 1.28
C ALA A 23 -0.51 8.99 0.71
N GLN A 24 -1.48 9.89 0.84
CA GLN A 24 -2.83 9.73 0.29
C GLN A 24 -2.85 9.65 -1.25
N GLU A 25 -2.13 10.55 -1.93
CA GLU A 25 -2.03 10.60 -3.39
C GLU A 25 -1.37 9.33 -3.99
N THR A 26 -0.45 8.72 -3.25
CA THR A 26 0.34 7.56 -3.70
C THR A 26 -0.12 6.23 -3.12
N PHE A 27 -1.12 6.22 -2.25
CA PHE A 27 -1.64 5.01 -1.60
C PHE A 27 -2.04 3.91 -2.60
N LYS A 28 -2.50 4.29 -3.78
CA LYS A 28 -2.83 3.37 -4.87
C LYS A 28 -1.68 2.43 -5.23
N TYR A 29 -0.43 2.84 -5.08
CA TYR A 29 0.74 1.99 -5.34
C TYR A 29 0.98 0.98 -4.21
N PHE A 30 0.71 1.36 -2.97
CA PHE A 30 0.69 0.44 -1.84
C PHE A 30 -0.37 -0.65 -2.06
N TRP A 31 -1.61 -0.24 -2.38
CA TRP A 31 -2.70 -1.19 -2.61
C TRP A 31 -2.44 -2.09 -3.82
N ARG A 32 -1.84 -1.56 -4.89
CA ARG A 32 -1.42 -2.36 -6.04
C ARG A 32 -0.51 -3.52 -5.63
N GLU A 33 0.52 -3.27 -4.82
CA GLU A 33 1.42 -4.32 -4.33
C GLU A 33 0.69 -5.29 -3.39
N LEU A 34 -0.05 -4.77 -2.41
CA LEU A 34 -0.73 -5.58 -1.41
C LEU A 34 -1.84 -6.45 -2.01
N SER A 35 -2.58 -5.97 -3.00
CA SER A 35 -3.62 -6.75 -3.68
C SER A 35 -3.06 -8.00 -4.37
N TRP A 36 -1.82 -7.96 -4.84
CA TRP A 36 -1.12 -9.11 -5.40
C TRP A 36 -0.49 -9.98 -4.31
N GLU A 37 -0.06 -9.41 -3.19
CA GLU A 37 0.44 -10.17 -2.05
C GLU A 37 -0.61 -11.15 -1.53
N TYR A 38 -1.86 -10.74 -1.42
CA TYR A 38 -2.98 -11.61 -1.01
C TYR A 38 -3.27 -12.77 -1.96
N ARG A 39 -2.75 -12.75 -3.18
CA ARG A 39 -2.88 -13.81 -4.19
C ARG A 39 -1.68 -14.76 -4.20
N ARG A 40 -0.62 -14.45 -3.44
CA ARG A 40 0.61 -15.25 -3.42
C ARG A 40 0.49 -16.41 -2.46
N ILE A 41 1.03 -17.57 -2.88
CA ILE A 41 1.20 -18.73 -1.98
C ILE A 41 2.41 -18.49 -1.06
N VAL A 42 3.46 -17.86 -1.59
CA VAL A 42 4.67 -17.52 -0.83
C VAL A 42 4.70 -16.01 -0.65
N PRO A 43 4.70 -15.52 0.59
CA PRO A 43 4.77 -14.08 0.87
C PRO A 43 5.98 -13.43 0.19
N GLY A 44 5.77 -12.24 -0.35
CA GLY A 44 6.80 -11.42 -1.00
C GLY A 44 7.07 -10.13 -0.25
N LEU A 45 6.12 -9.68 0.58
CA LEU A 45 6.28 -8.50 1.43
C LEU A 45 6.76 -8.89 2.83
N ASN A 46 7.75 -8.17 3.34
CA ASN A 46 8.23 -8.34 4.72
C ASN A 46 7.33 -7.61 5.72
N ILE A 47 6.78 -6.48 5.31
CA ILE A 47 5.84 -5.66 6.06
C ILE A 47 4.91 -4.95 5.08
N ALA A 48 3.67 -4.73 5.48
CA ALA A 48 2.71 -3.85 4.82
C ALA A 48 1.80 -3.24 5.89
N CYS A 49 1.86 -1.94 6.07
CA CYS A 49 1.09 -1.25 7.09
C CYS A 49 0.68 0.16 6.65
N VAL A 50 -0.37 0.69 7.28
CA VAL A 50 -0.91 2.03 7.06
C VAL A 50 -0.95 2.77 8.38
N LYS A 51 -0.57 4.04 8.36
CA LYS A 51 -0.61 4.92 9.51
C LYS A 51 -1.83 5.83 9.41
N ALA A 52 -2.60 5.95 10.49
CA ALA A 52 -3.75 6.84 10.56
C ALA A 52 -3.74 7.61 11.87
N SER A 53 -4.54 8.69 11.93
CA SER A 53 -4.73 9.48 13.14
C SER A 53 -5.92 8.95 13.94
N PHE A 54 -5.70 8.73 15.23
CA PHE A 54 -6.72 8.35 16.21
C PHE A 54 -6.83 9.44 17.24
N SER A 55 -8.03 9.68 17.78
CA SER A 55 -8.21 10.76 18.75
C SER A 55 -9.31 10.46 19.75
N GLU A 56 -9.13 10.94 20.97
CA GLU A 56 -10.16 11.01 22.03
C GLU A 56 -10.13 12.36 22.72
N ILE A 57 -11.16 12.62 23.52
CA ILE A 57 -11.23 13.79 24.40
C ILE A 57 -10.86 13.33 25.81
N ASP A 58 -9.85 13.94 26.40
CA ASP A 58 -9.41 13.63 27.75
C ASP A 58 -10.36 14.17 28.84
N SER A 59 -10.02 13.91 30.12
CA SER A 59 -10.82 14.35 31.26
C SER A 59 -10.92 15.87 31.43
N ASP A 60 -9.97 16.62 30.85
CA ASP A 60 -9.90 18.07 30.93
C ASP A 60 -10.62 18.74 29.74
N GLY A 61 -11.09 17.94 28.76
CA GLY A 61 -11.80 18.37 27.56
C GLY A 61 -10.87 18.69 26.40
N ASP A 62 -9.60 18.34 26.49
CA ASP A 62 -8.62 18.53 25.44
C ASP A 62 -8.62 17.35 24.47
N LYS A 63 -8.40 17.62 23.18
CA LYS A 63 -8.32 16.59 22.15
C LYS A 63 -6.90 16.03 22.09
N ILE A 64 -6.74 14.76 22.45
CA ILE A 64 -5.52 13.99 22.24
C ILE A 64 -5.56 13.35 20.85
N VAL A 65 -4.46 13.39 20.12
CA VAL A 65 -4.32 12.77 18.78
C VAL A 65 -3.03 11.98 18.71
N GLU A 66 -3.13 10.70 18.33
CA GLU A 66 -1.98 9.86 18.06
C GLU A 66 -2.03 9.30 16.64
N HIS A 67 -0.87 9.21 15.98
CA HIS A 67 -0.72 8.60 14.67
C HIS A 67 -0.13 7.20 14.82
N MET A 68 -0.91 6.17 14.53
CA MET A 68 -0.55 4.79 14.79
C MET A 68 -0.70 3.92 13.54
N TRP A 69 0.03 2.80 13.52
CA TRP A 69 0.06 1.87 12.40
C TRP A 69 -1.00 0.78 12.54
N MET A 70 -1.53 0.38 11.39
CA MET A 70 -2.45 -0.76 11.23
C MET A 70 -1.84 -1.76 10.24
N ASN A 71 -2.13 -3.05 10.42
CA ASN A 71 -1.82 -4.12 9.49
C ASN A 71 -3.09 -4.83 8.97
N ASP A 72 -2.91 -5.91 8.22
CA ASP A 72 -3.98 -6.69 7.58
C ASP A 72 -4.95 -5.79 6.80
N ILE A 73 -4.35 -4.93 5.99
CA ILE A 73 -5.02 -3.83 5.33
C ILE A 73 -5.95 -4.31 4.22
N SER A 74 -7.19 -3.86 4.23
CA SER A 74 -8.12 -3.95 3.11
C SER A 74 -8.46 -2.56 2.58
N PHE A 75 -8.86 -2.48 1.31
CA PHE A 75 -9.22 -1.23 0.64
C PHE A 75 -10.31 -1.45 -0.39
N ASP A 76 -11.37 -0.67 -0.32
CA ASP A 76 -12.53 -0.74 -1.20
C ASP A 76 -12.59 0.39 -2.24
N GLY A 77 -11.53 1.19 -2.36
CA GLY A 77 -11.45 2.36 -3.23
C GLY A 77 -11.71 3.70 -2.53
N ASP A 78 -12.30 3.68 -1.33
CA ASP A 78 -12.61 4.85 -0.51
C ASP A 78 -12.07 4.73 0.91
N THR A 79 -12.22 3.54 1.49
CA THR A 79 -11.99 3.24 2.90
C THR A 79 -10.86 2.24 3.02
N VAL A 80 -9.90 2.56 3.86
CA VAL A 80 -8.81 1.68 4.29
C VAL A 80 -9.22 1.06 5.60
N SER A 81 -9.17 -0.25 5.73
CA SER A 81 -9.45 -0.93 6.99
C SER A 81 -8.29 -1.81 7.40
N GLY A 82 -8.21 -2.10 8.70
CA GLY A 82 -7.14 -2.93 9.26
C GLY A 82 -7.18 -2.98 10.78
N TYR A 83 -6.18 -3.62 11.35
CA TYR A 83 -6.05 -3.82 12.79
C TYR A 83 -4.91 -2.97 13.35
N LEU A 84 -5.16 -2.28 14.46
CA LEU A 84 -4.16 -1.50 15.15
C LEU A 84 -3.03 -2.39 15.69
N ILE A 85 -1.77 -1.99 15.47
CA ILE A 85 -0.59 -2.75 15.94
C ILE A 85 0.19 -2.06 17.04
N ASN A 86 0.09 -0.74 17.17
CA ASN A 86 0.80 0.00 18.22
C ASN A 86 0.01 0.02 19.53
N GLU A 87 0.74 -0.02 20.65
CA GLU A 87 0.20 0.41 21.93
C GLU A 87 0.01 1.93 21.89
N PRO A 88 -1.20 2.46 22.23
CA PRO A 88 -1.37 3.90 22.43
C PRO A 88 -0.53 4.40 23.60
N ASN A 89 -0.06 5.65 23.54
CA ASN A 89 0.64 6.27 24.67
C ASN A 89 -0.33 6.98 25.61
N ASP A 90 -1.24 7.74 25.06
CA ASP A 90 -2.15 8.63 25.80
C ASP A 90 -3.63 8.30 25.56
N LEU A 91 -3.97 7.62 24.44
CA LEU A 91 -5.34 7.17 24.18
C LEU A 91 -5.69 5.96 25.05
N THR A 92 -6.88 5.98 25.65
CA THR A 92 -7.30 4.96 26.63
C THR A 92 -8.46 4.10 26.13
N THR A 93 -9.12 4.49 25.03
CA THR A 93 -10.33 3.86 24.50
C THR A 93 -10.05 2.80 23.44
N ILE A 94 -8.81 2.70 22.95
CA ILE A 94 -8.39 1.78 21.89
C ILE A 94 -7.16 1.00 22.31
N GLN A 95 -6.97 -0.19 21.71
CA GLN A 95 -5.85 -1.08 22.02
C GLN A 95 -5.37 -1.83 20.76
N PRO A 96 -4.16 -2.41 20.78
CA PRO A 96 -3.70 -3.29 19.71
C PRO A 96 -4.67 -4.42 19.44
N GLY A 97 -4.91 -4.70 18.15
CA GLY A 97 -5.86 -5.70 17.69
C GLY A 97 -7.27 -5.16 17.44
N ASP A 98 -7.56 -3.91 17.80
CA ASP A 98 -8.84 -3.29 17.45
C ASP A 98 -8.91 -3.03 15.93
N TYR A 99 -10.07 -3.30 15.33
CA TYR A 99 -10.34 -3.08 13.91
C TYR A 99 -10.87 -1.68 13.66
N PHE A 100 -10.34 -1.04 12.61
CA PHE A 100 -10.76 0.30 12.20
C PHE A 100 -11.01 0.39 10.70
N GLU A 101 -11.92 1.29 10.35
CA GLU A 101 -12.20 1.73 8.99
C GLU A 101 -11.91 3.22 8.90
N ILE A 102 -10.95 3.60 8.07
CA ILE A 102 -10.44 4.96 7.95
C ILE A 102 -10.65 5.43 6.51
N PRO A 103 -11.29 6.58 6.25
CA PRO A 103 -11.33 7.17 4.92
C PRO A 103 -9.92 7.40 4.36
N LEU A 104 -9.72 7.15 3.07
CA LEU A 104 -8.39 7.29 2.44
C LEU A 104 -7.76 8.67 2.66
N ASN A 105 -8.56 9.71 2.73
CA ASN A 105 -8.08 11.08 2.97
C ASN A 105 -7.72 11.38 4.44
N GLU A 106 -7.87 10.42 5.33
CA GLU A 106 -7.49 10.52 6.75
C GLU A 106 -6.28 9.68 7.12
N ILE A 107 -5.73 8.87 6.19
CA ILE A 107 -4.46 8.20 6.45
C ILE A 107 -3.31 9.22 6.52
N SER A 108 -2.31 8.90 7.32
CA SER A 108 -1.12 9.75 7.53
C SER A 108 0.09 9.24 6.77
N ASP A 109 0.18 7.92 6.56
CA ASP A 109 1.30 7.28 5.86
C ASP A 109 0.94 5.86 5.43
N TRP A 110 1.78 5.27 4.62
CA TRP A 110 1.80 3.84 4.31
C TRP A 110 3.23 3.37 4.11
N LEU A 111 3.47 2.10 4.38
CA LEU A 111 4.78 1.47 4.27
C LEU A 111 4.61 0.02 3.84
N PHE A 112 5.37 -0.41 2.84
CA PHE A 112 5.67 -1.82 2.63
C PHE A 112 7.17 -2.02 2.42
N ALA A 113 7.66 -3.25 2.64
CA ALA A 113 9.06 -3.57 2.40
C ALA A 113 9.21 -4.90 1.67
N ILE A 114 10.20 -4.97 0.80
CA ILE A 114 10.53 -6.14 -0.02
C ILE A 114 12.00 -6.47 0.15
N THR A 115 12.29 -7.74 0.41
CA THR A 115 13.67 -8.24 0.37
C THR A 115 14.17 -8.28 -1.08
N PRO A 116 15.24 -7.52 -1.42
CA PRO A 116 15.79 -7.53 -2.76
C PRO A 116 16.28 -8.92 -3.17
N MET A 117 15.94 -9.34 -4.39
CA MET A 117 16.46 -10.61 -4.91
C MET A 117 17.98 -10.55 -5.03
N GLN A 118 18.67 -11.42 -4.30
CA GLN A 118 20.13 -11.55 -4.44
C GLN A 118 20.46 -12.01 -5.87
N LYS A 119 21.23 -11.19 -6.60
CA LYS A 119 21.84 -11.65 -7.86
C LYS A 119 22.79 -12.79 -7.49
N LYS A 120 22.45 -14.03 -7.86
CA LYS A 120 23.32 -15.19 -7.61
C LYS A 120 24.70 -14.89 -8.17
N ALA A 121 25.69 -14.76 -7.29
CA ALA A 121 27.08 -14.57 -7.67
C ALA A 121 27.52 -15.73 -8.57
N LYS A 122 28.00 -15.42 -9.80
CA LYS A 122 28.52 -16.42 -10.75
C LYS A 122 30.03 -16.50 -10.61
N GLY A 123 30.59 -17.73 -10.57
CA GLY A 123 32.04 -17.95 -10.59
C GLY A 123 32.72 -17.73 -9.22
N PHE A 124 33.94 -17.22 -9.23
CA PHE A 124 34.82 -17.04 -8.08
C PHE A 124 34.30 -16.06 -7.02
N SER A 125 33.34 -15.17 -7.37
CA SER A 125 32.74 -14.23 -6.45
C SER A 125 31.85 -14.92 -5.37
N LYS A 126 31.51 -16.19 -5.54
CA LYS A 126 30.79 -17.00 -4.57
C LYS A 126 31.56 -17.23 -3.26
N LEU A 127 32.90 -17.17 -3.33
CA LEU A 127 33.80 -17.36 -2.16
C LEU A 127 33.90 -16.11 -1.26
N PHE A 128 33.45 -14.96 -1.74
CA PHE A 128 33.51 -13.66 -1.06
C PHE A 128 32.15 -13.02 -0.86
N SER A 129 31.05 -13.72 -1.21
CA SER A 129 29.72 -13.22 -0.92
C SER A 129 29.46 -13.31 0.57
N SER A 130 29.14 -12.19 1.19
CA SER A 130 28.69 -12.12 2.58
C SER A 130 27.47 -13.03 2.76
N SER A 131 27.47 -13.81 3.83
CA SER A 131 26.34 -14.66 4.19
C SER A 131 25.21 -13.89 4.90
N ALA A 132 25.29 -12.56 4.97
CA ALA A 132 24.26 -11.73 5.55
C ALA A 132 23.02 -11.74 4.67
N GLU A 133 21.86 -11.96 5.25
CA GLU A 133 20.60 -11.80 4.57
C GLU A 133 20.41 -10.33 4.12
N PRO A 134 19.89 -10.09 2.92
CA PRO A 134 19.67 -8.72 2.46
C PRO A 134 18.62 -8.05 3.33
N ILE A 135 18.88 -6.82 3.71
CA ILE A 135 17.93 -5.98 4.45
C ILE A 135 16.77 -5.63 3.51
N PRO A 136 15.49 -5.80 3.93
CA PRO A 136 14.35 -5.43 3.12
C PRO A 136 14.33 -3.93 2.82
N LYS A 137 14.07 -3.57 1.57
CA LYS A 137 13.95 -2.19 1.12
C LYS A 137 12.55 -1.66 1.40
N ALA A 138 12.46 -0.49 2.01
CA ALA A 138 11.21 0.19 2.34
C ALA A 138 10.70 1.03 1.15
N TYR A 139 9.38 1.07 1.00
CA TYR A 139 8.63 1.90 0.05
C TYR A 139 7.57 2.67 0.79
N GLY A 140 7.34 3.93 0.44
CA GLY A 140 6.49 4.84 1.21
C GLY A 140 7.22 5.41 2.43
N GLY A 141 6.58 5.45 3.59
CA GLY A 141 7.17 5.97 4.82
C GLY A 141 7.42 7.47 4.78
N PHE A 142 6.50 8.23 4.22
CA PHE A 142 6.63 9.69 4.01
C PHE A 142 6.88 10.44 5.31
N THR A 143 6.15 10.09 6.38
CA THR A 143 6.34 10.70 7.70
C THR A 143 7.66 10.26 8.34
N ILE A 144 8.07 9.01 8.13
CA ILE A 144 9.35 8.49 8.58
C ILE A 144 10.50 9.26 7.91
N GLN A 145 10.44 9.46 6.60
CA GLN A 145 11.47 10.19 5.85
C GLN A 145 11.57 11.66 6.29
N LYS A 146 10.44 12.30 6.64
CA LYS A 146 10.48 13.67 7.21
C LYS A 146 11.19 13.70 8.57
N MET A 147 10.94 12.71 9.44
CA MET A 147 11.68 12.60 10.71
C MET A 147 13.16 12.31 10.47
N ARG A 148 13.50 11.40 9.55
CA ARG A 148 14.88 11.05 9.19
C ARG A 148 15.67 12.24 8.64
N ALA A 149 15.00 13.21 7.98
CA ALA A 149 15.64 14.42 7.48
C ALA A 149 16.20 15.32 8.60
N ASP A 150 15.58 15.28 9.76
CA ASP A 150 16.01 16.08 10.94
C ASP A 150 17.01 15.31 11.84
N MET A 151 17.29 14.03 11.56
CA MET A 151 18.25 13.18 12.29
C MET A 151 19.69 13.37 11.78
N SER A 152 20.66 13.20 12.67
CA SER A 152 22.06 13.01 12.29
C SER A 152 22.25 11.67 11.58
N GLU A 153 23.40 11.48 10.94
CA GLU A 153 23.72 10.22 10.25
C GLU A 153 23.73 9.00 11.21
N SER A 154 24.20 9.17 12.44
CA SER A 154 24.17 8.10 13.43
C SER A 154 22.76 7.76 13.87
N GLU A 155 21.93 8.76 14.14
CA GLU A 155 20.51 8.54 14.52
C GLU A 155 19.72 7.85 13.41
N ARG A 156 19.94 8.23 12.12
CA ARG A 156 19.33 7.54 10.99
C ARG A 156 19.71 6.06 10.93
N ARG A 157 20.99 5.76 11.12
CA ARG A 157 21.47 4.38 11.11
C ARG A 157 20.84 3.56 12.25
N ASP A 158 20.81 4.12 13.47
CA ASP A 158 20.23 3.46 14.64
C ASP A 158 18.70 3.24 14.45
N HIS A 159 18.01 4.22 13.82
CA HIS A 159 16.62 4.11 13.44
C HIS A 159 16.39 2.97 12.41
N ASP A 160 17.18 2.93 11.34
CA ASP A 160 17.04 1.94 10.26
C ASP A 160 17.38 0.52 10.78
N GLU A 161 18.35 0.42 11.70
CA GLU A 161 18.68 -0.84 12.40
C GLU A 161 17.54 -1.30 13.30
N ALA A 162 16.88 -0.40 14.03
CA ALA A 162 15.74 -0.72 14.87
C ALA A 162 14.53 -1.24 14.06
N TRP A 163 14.30 -0.68 12.88
CA TRP A 163 13.28 -1.15 11.95
C TRP A 163 13.71 -2.40 11.16
N GLN A 164 14.98 -2.71 11.07
CA GLN A 164 15.56 -3.73 10.20
C GLN A 164 15.16 -3.52 8.72
N LEU A 165 15.07 -2.26 8.29
CA LEU A 165 14.68 -1.85 6.96
C LEU A 165 15.71 -0.89 6.36
N ASP A 166 15.90 -0.99 5.04
CA ASP A 166 16.62 0.00 4.26
C ASP A 166 15.63 1.06 3.74
N PHE A 167 15.66 2.23 4.35
CA PHE A 167 14.84 3.37 3.96
C PHE A 167 15.49 4.24 2.85
N GLY A 168 16.69 3.92 2.41
CA GLY A 168 17.39 4.70 1.39
C GLY A 168 17.66 6.16 1.78
N ASP A 169 17.75 7.03 0.78
CA ASP A 169 17.91 8.48 0.99
C ASP A 169 16.57 9.10 1.42
N TYR A 170 16.60 9.88 2.50
CA TYR A 170 15.41 10.57 3.03
C TYR A 170 14.83 11.65 2.10
N ASN A 171 15.57 12.07 1.07
CA ASN A 171 15.08 13.00 0.05
C ASN A 171 14.38 12.30 -1.12
N GLU A 172 14.56 10.98 -1.28
CA GLU A 172 14.06 10.19 -2.39
C GLU A 172 13.14 9.07 -1.88
N ILE A 173 11.83 9.35 -1.79
CA ILE A 173 10.86 8.37 -1.31
C ILE A 173 10.41 7.51 -2.47
N GLU A 174 10.74 6.23 -2.43
CA GLU A 174 10.30 5.28 -3.42
C GLU A 174 8.86 4.83 -3.14
N VAL A 175 8.03 4.79 -4.17
CA VAL A 175 6.61 4.44 -4.08
C VAL A 175 6.24 3.19 -4.88
N VAL A 176 7.14 2.72 -5.74
CA VAL A 176 6.95 1.53 -6.57
C VAL A 176 8.18 0.65 -6.52
N ASN A 177 7.95 -0.67 -6.54
CA ASN A 177 9.05 -1.63 -6.61
C ASN A 177 9.70 -1.60 -8.00
N GLU A 178 10.88 -0.99 -8.09
CA GLU A 178 11.66 -0.87 -9.33
C GLU A 178 12.37 -2.17 -9.77
N GLN A 179 11.97 -3.34 -9.31
CA GLN A 179 12.56 -4.60 -9.78
C GLN A 179 12.46 -4.77 -11.31
N SER A 180 11.82 -3.86 -11.98
CA SER A 180 11.67 -3.82 -13.40
C SER A 180 12.22 -2.48 -13.94
N GLU A 181 13.37 -2.59 -14.60
CA GLU A 181 13.96 -1.50 -15.39
C GLU A 181 13.10 -1.10 -16.61
N LYS A 182 11.91 -1.68 -16.75
CA LYS A 182 11.02 -1.47 -17.89
C LYS A 182 9.90 -0.51 -17.53
N PRO A 183 9.77 0.64 -18.23
CA PRO A 183 8.73 1.64 -17.98
C PRO A 183 7.30 1.08 -17.95
N GLU A 184 7.02 0.07 -18.77
CA GLU A 184 5.71 -0.59 -18.82
C GLU A 184 5.33 -1.29 -17.51
N ASN A 185 6.28 -1.60 -16.64
CA ASN A 185 6.01 -2.21 -15.34
C ASN A 185 5.65 -1.18 -14.26
N LEU A 186 5.89 0.11 -14.53
CA LEU A 186 5.46 1.20 -13.63
C LEU A 186 3.97 1.49 -13.74
N ILE A 187 3.32 1.10 -14.84
CA ILE A 187 1.91 1.37 -15.11
C ILE A 187 1.02 0.42 -14.31
N GLU A 188 1.23 -0.89 -14.43
CA GLU A 188 0.51 -1.93 -13.68
C GLU A 188 1.48 -2.88 -12.99
N HIS A 189 0.99 -3.63 -12.00
CA HIS A 189 1.80 -4.65 -11.36
C HIS A 189 2.25 -5.72 -12.38
N PRO A 190 3.53 -6.16 -12.42
CA PRO A 190 4.01 -7.14 -13.41
C PRO A 190 3.20 -8.43 -13.44
N MET A 191 2.67 -8.88 -12.30
CA MET A 191 1.83 -10.07 -12.23
C MET A 191 0.52 -9.93 -13.00
N SER A 192 -0.05 -8.72 -13.11
CA SER A 192 -1.25 -8.48 -13.92
C SER A 192 -1.04 -8.93 -15.37
N ARG A 193 0.08 -8.55 -15.97
CA ARG A 193 0.45 -8.99 -17.34
C ARG A 193 0.83 -10.45 -17.42
N ASN A 194 1.63 -10.92 -16.47
CA ASN A 194 2.12 -12.30 -16.49
C ASN A 194 1.00 -13.32 -16.34
N MET A 195 -0.07 -12.97 -15.63
CA MET A 195 -1.22 -13.84 -15.38
C MET A 195 -2.36 -13.66 -16.42
N LYS A 196 -2.19 -12.80 -17.44
CA LYS A 196 -3.26 -12.48 -18.39
C LYS A 196 -3.87 -13.72 -19.04
N GLU A 197 -3.05 -14.63 -19.55
CA GLU A 197 -3.51 -15.87 -20.21
C GLU A 197 -4.21 -16.82 -19.24
N ASP A 198 -3.70 -16.93 -18.02
CA ASP A 198 -4.30 -17.80 -17.00
C ASP A 198 -5.61 -17.20 -16.48
N PHE A 199 -5.72 -15.87 -16.46
CA PHE A 199 -6.96 -15.20 -16.12
C PHE A 199 -8.05 -15.37 -17.17
N VAL A 200 -7.70 -15.40 -18.46
CA VAL A 200 -8.63 -15.78 -19.55
C VAL A 200 -9.18 -17.19 -19.33
N LYS A 201 -8.29 -18.18 -19.08
CA LYS A 201 -8.71 -19.57 -18.81
C LYS A 201 -9.59 -19.68 -17.57
N PHE A 202 -9.26 -18.92 -16.52
CA PHE A 202 -10.07 -18.86 -15.31
C PHE A 202 -11.51 -18.42 -15.60
N LEU A 203 -11.69 -17.36 -16.40
CA LEU A 203 -13.03 -16.90 -16.77
C LEU A 203 -13.77 -17.84 -17.71
N GLU A 204 -13.06 -18.60 -18.57
CA GLU A 204 -13.65 -19.67 -19.38
C GLU A 204 -14.16 -20.82 -18.51
N GLU A 205 -13.42 -21.17 -17.47
CA GLU A 205 -13.78 -22.24 -16.52
C GLU A 205 -14.87 -21.79 -15.53
N TYR A 206 -14.82 -20.52 -15.10
CA TYR A 206 -15.73 -19.94 -14.11
C TYR A 206 -16.46 -18.69 -14.66
N PRO A 207 -17.32 -18.82 -15.68
CA PRO A 207 -17.95 -17.67 -16.33
C PRO A 207 -18.86 -16.84 -15.41
N ASN A 208 -19.35 -17.43 -14.31
CA ASN A 208 -20.16 -16.71 -13.32
C ASN A 208 -19.39 -15.59 -12.61
N GLU A 209 -18.04 -15.65 -12.57
CA GLU A 209 -17.20 -14.63 -11.96
C GLU A 209 -17.31 -13.25 -12.66
N LEU A 210 -17.75 -13.23 -13.93
CA LEU A 210 -18.06 -11.99 -14.64
C LEU A 210 -19.23 -11.22 -14.05
N THR A 211 -20.18 -11.92 -13.44
CA THR A 211 -21.44 -11.37 -12.94
C THR A 211 -21.59 -11.44 -11.43
N ASN A 212 -20.68 -12.13 -10.75
CA ASN A 212 -20.68 -12.21 -9.28
C ASN A 212 -20.53 -10.83 -8.68
N ILE A 213 -21.37 -10.53 -7.69
CA ILE A 213 -21.39 -9.27 -6.95
C ILE A 213 -21.35 -9.64 -5.47
N ASP A 214 -20.43 -9.02 -4.71
CA ASP A 214 -20.36 -9.19 -3.27
C ASP A 214 -21.46 -8.38 -2.53
N GLU A 215 -21.52 -8.51 -1.21
CA GLU A 215 -22.52 -7.85 -0.36
C GLU A 215 -22.46 -6.32 -0.45
N GLU A 216 -21.32 -5.76 -0.83
CA GLU A 216 -21.07 -4.32 -0.98
C GLU A 216 -21.30 -3.83 -2.42
N GLY A 217 -21.63 -4.73 -3.34
CA GLY A 217 -21.90 -4.44 -4.74
C GLY A 217 -20.67 -4.44 -5.64
N PHE A 218 -19.52 -4.92 -5.18
CA PHE A 218 -18.33 -5.00 -6.01
C PHE A 218 -18.36 -6.23 -6.90
N THR A 219 -17.99 -6.02 -8.16
CA THR A 219 -17.65 -7.10 -9.10
C THR A 219 -16.14 -7.26 -9.18
N LEU A 220 -15.69 -8.34 -9.84
CA LEU A 220 -14.28 -8.54 -10.13
C LEU A 220 -13.69 -7.36 -10.93
N LEU A 221 -14.48 -6.76 -11.86
CA LEU A 221 -14.04 -5.56 -12.59
C LEU A 221 -13.76 -4.37 -11.67
N HIS A 222 -14.58 -4.14 -10.63
CA HIS A 222 -14.30 -3.11 -9.63
C HIS A 222 -12.98 -3.38 -8.89
N ARG A 223 -12.79 -4.61 -8.41
CA ARG A 223 -11.61 -5.00 -7.62
C ARG A 223 -10.31 -4.87 -8.44
N GLU A 224 -10.30 -5.34 -9.69
CA GLU A 224 -9.15 -5.23 -10.58
C GLU A 224 -8.85 -3.76 -10.97
N THR A 225 -9.89 -2.95 -11.12
CA THR A 225 -9.76 -1.51 -11.40
C THR A 225 -9.18 -0.75 -10.22
N ILE A 226 -9.65 -1.01 -8.99
CA ILE A 226 -9.12 -0.38 -7.76
C ILE A 226 -7.63 -0.72 -7.59
N ALA A 227 -7.23 -1.94 -7.95
CA ALA A 227 -5.83 -2.37 -7.91
C ALA A 227 -4.96 -1.84 -9.08
N GLY A 228 -5.55 -1.22 -10.10
CA GLY A 228 -4.83 -0.66 -11.25
C GLY A 228 -4.32 -1.72 -12.25
N ASN A 229 -4.97 -2.88 -12.32
CA ASN A 229 -4.56 -4.04 -13.12
C ASN A 229 -5.10 -3.96 -14.55
N LEU A 230 -4.40 -3.25 -15.46
CA LEU A 230 -4.85 -3.03 -16.83
C LEU A 230 -5.14 -4.33 -17.58
N SER A 231 -4.22 -5.28 -17.53
CA SER A 231 -4.38 -6.56 -18.25
C SER A 231 -5.61 -7.32 -17.78
N SER A 232 -5.90 -7.34 -16.49
CA SER A 232 -7.10 -7.97 -15.93
C SER A 232 -8.37 -7.22 -16.33
N VAL A 233 -8.35 -5.88 -16.28
CA VAL A 233 -9.48 -5.03 -16.68
C VAL A 233 -9.81 -5.24 -18.16
N GLU A 234 -8.81 -5.27 -19.05
CA GLU A 234 -9.01 -5.55 -20.47
C GLU A 234 -9.68 -6.91 -20.70
N VAL A 235 -9.16 -7.97 -20.07
CA VAL A 235 -9.72 -9.33 -20.17
C VAL A 235 -11.17 -9.37 -19.71
N LEU A 236 -11.51 -8.73 -18.58
CA LEU A 236 -12.88 -8.69 -18.06
C LEU A 236 -13.84 -7.97 -19.02
N LEU A 237 -13.41 -6.81 -19.56
CA LEU A 237 -14.23 -6.05 -20.50
C LEU A 237 -14.40 -6.80 -21.83
N GLU A 238 -13.35 -7.46 -22.34
CA GLU A 238 -13.41 -8.28 -23.56
C GLU A 238 -14.30 -9.52 -23.36
N ALA A 239 -14.34 -10.09 -22.14
CA ALA A 239 -15.23 -11.19 -21.78
C ALA A 239 -16.69 -10.75 -21.54
N GLY A 240 -16.99 -9.46 -21.55
CA GLY A 240 -18.34 -8.92 -21.44
C GLY A 240 -18.76 -8.53 -20.01
N ALA A 241 -17.83 -8.27 -19.10
CA ALA A 241 -18.15 -7.69 -17.81
C ALA A 241 -18.89 -6.35 -17.96
N ASP A 242 -19.98 -6.17 -17.21
CA ASP A 242 -20.77 -4.94 -17.29
C ASP A 242 -20.06 -3.77 -16.61
N LYS A 243 -19.50 -2.87 -17.42
CA LYS A 243 -18.80 -1.66 -16.96
C LYS A 243 -19.70 -0.61 -16.29
N HIS A 244 -21.04 -0.77 -16.37
CA HIS A 244 -22.02 0.16 -15.83
C HIS A 244 -22.56 -0.24 -14.45
N LEU A 245 -22.27 -1.46 -13.99
CA LEU A 245 -22.62 -1.88 -12.64
C LEU A 245 -22.01 -0.93 -11.62
N LYS A 246 -22.76 -0.69 -10.55
CA LYS A 246 -22.36 0.21 -9.47
C LYS A 246 -22.37 -0.52 -8.15
N THR A 247 -21.37 -0.22 -7.33
CA THR A 247 -21.33 -0.63 -5.92
C THR A 247 -22.48 0.01 -5.12
N ASN A 248 -22.67 -0.43 -3.88
CA ASN A 248 -23.64 0.19 -2.96
C ASN A 248 -23.31 1.68 -2.67
N LYS A 249 -22.07 2.10 -2.94
CA LYS A 249 -21.64 3.51 -2.90
C LYS A 249 -22.01 4.30 -4.18
N GLY A 250 -22.67 3.67 -5.15
CA GLY A 250 -23.10 4.28 -6.40
C GLY A 250 -22.02 4.52 -7.44
N LYS A 251 -20.84 3.90 -7.29
CA LYS A 251 -19.66 4.04 -8.16
C LYS A 251 -19.51 2.84 -9.10
N SER A 252 -19.24 3.11 -10.36
CA SER A 252 -18.80 2.10 -11.34
C SER A 252 -17.30 1.86 -11.23
N ALA A 253 -16.80 0.79 -11.86
CA ALA A 253 -15.36 0.53 -11.97
C ALA A 253 -14.64 1.73 -12.63
N PHE A 254 -15.23 2.34 -13.65
CA PHE A 254 -14.69 3.54 -14.29
C PHE A 254 -14.58 4.75 -13.34
N ASP A 255 -15.55 4.92 -12.43
CA ASP A 255 -15.50 5.98 -11.44
C ASP A 255 -14.33 5.79 -10.47
N TYR A 256 -14.04 4.55 -10.06
CA TYR A 256 -12.85 4.22 -9.26
C TYR A 256 -11.54 4.45 -10.02
N ALA A 257 -11.47 4.11 -11.33
CA ALA A 257 -10.29 4.39 -12.14
C ALA A 257 -9.95 5.89 -12.16
N LYS A 258 -10.97 6.76 -12.32
CA LYS A 258 -10.82 8.21 -12.30
C LYS A 258 -10.46 8.73 -10.90
N GLN A 259 -11.15 8.28 -9.87
CA GLN A 259 -10.93 8.70 -8.49
C GLN A 259 -9.51 8.40 -8.01
N LEU A 260 -8.98 7.21 -8.35
CA LEU A 260 -7.64 6.79 -7.99
C LEU A 260 -6.56 7.27 -8.97
N ASN A 261 -6.93 8.07 -9.97
CA ASN A 261 -6.04 8.57 -11.01
C ASN A 261 -5.25 7.44 -11.72
N TRP A 262 -5.92 6.33 -12.04
CA TRP A 262 -5.40 5.28 -12.88
C TRP A 262 -5.58 5.62 -14.37
N GLU A 263 -4.85 6.65 -14.85
CA GLU A 263 -4.97 7.17 -16.21
C GLU A 263 -4.80 6.09 -17.28
N HIS A 264 -3.94 5.10 -17.05
CA HIS A 264 -3.70 4.00 -17.98
C HIS A 264 -4.89 3.05 -18.16
N LEU A 265 -5.86 3.05 -17.23
CA LEU A 265 -7.09 2.25 -17.34
C LEU A 265 -8.17 2.94 -18.17
N ILE A 266 -8.17 4.28 -18.24
CA ILE A 266 -9.23 5.07 -18.88
C ILE A 266 -9.51 4.62 -20.31
N PRO A 267 -8.48 4.41 -21.20
CA PRO A 267 -8.73 3.98 -22.57
C PRO A 267 -9.41 2.60 -22.70
N ALA A 268 -9.22 1.70 -21.72
CA ALA A 268 -9.87 0.38 -21.75
C ALA A 268 -11.39 0.49 -21.59
N PHE A 269 -11.88 1.42 -20.75
CA PHE A 269 -13.30 1.66 -20.55
C PHE A 269 -13.96 2.45 -21.69
N GLU A 270 -13.19 3.23 -22.46
CA GLU A 270 -13.68 4.04 -23.58
C GLU A 270 -13.77 3.25 -24.89
N LYS A 271 -13.11 2.08 -24.97
CA LYS A 271 -13.32 1.15 -26.09
C LYS A 271 -14.78 0.67 -26.09
N ASN A 272 -15.47 0.80 -27.22
CA ASN A 272 -16.87 0.39 -27.44
C ASN A 272 -16.96 -1.14 -27.57
#